data_4e94e18bdae0ed35a103ac345dad7486
#
_entry.id   4e94e18bdae0ed35a103ac345dad7486
#
_cell.length_a   1.000
_cell.length_b   1.000
_cell.length_c   1.000
_cell.angle_alpha   90.00
_cell.angle_beta   90.00
_cell.angle_gamma   90.00
#
_symmetry.space_group_name_H-M   'P 1'
#
loop_
_entity.id
_entity.type
_entity.pdbx_description
1 polymer ?
#
loop_
_entity_poly.entity_id
_entity_poly.type
_entity_poly.pdbx_seq_one_letter_code
_entity_poly.pdbx_strand_id
1 'polypeptide(L)'
;MNIFTQRSARTELIDQPGIPFEDWKVCLHELNNVNTYLGGHNITIEGVKYFLTADSTVQKKITICEVGCGGGDNLKAVNRWYKRTNKNQSLQFIGVDINQACTDFAKKSCNDVNALFICSDYRDVKFNDRPDIIYNSLFCHHFTNNQLIEMLRWMKKNAAKGFFINDLQRHPIAYYSIKWLTKLFSHSYLVKNDGPVSVLRGFHKKDWVQLLNEAGITNYIIHWRWAFRYLVIVKNE
;
A
#
# COMPACT_ATOMS: atom_id res chain seq x y z
N MET A 1 -28.50 10.22 6.80
CA MET A 1 -27.22 10.06 7.53
C MET A 1 -26.08 10.31 6.55
N ASN A 2 -25.06 11.10 6.90
CA ASN A 2 -23.96 11.41 5.97
C ASN A 2 -23.03 10.17 5.87
N ILE A 3 -22.95 9.55 4.67
CA ILE A 3 -22.18 8.33 4.40
C ILE A 3 -20.66 8.49 4.59
N PHE A 4 -20.19 9.72 4.79
CA PHE A 4 -18.76 10.03 5.00
C PHE A 4 -18.37 10.15 6.47
N THR A 5 -19.30 10.02 7.43
CA THR A 5 -19.00 10.20 8.86
C THR A 5 -18.22 9.03 9.44
N GLN A 6 -18.54 7.82 9.02
CA GLN A 6 -17.92 6.56 9.48
C GLN A 6 -17.39 5.75 8.31
N ARG A 7 -16.41 4.88 8.57
CA ARG A 7 -15.90 3.94 7.56
C ARG A 7 -17.00 2.98 7.15
N SER A 8 -17.15 2.78 5.84
CA SER A 8 -18.11 1.82 5.31
C SER A 8 -17.68 0.39 5.65
N ALA A 9 -18.65 -0.45 6.03
CA ALA A 9 -18.46 -1.90 6.16
C ALA A 9 -18.71 -2.66 4.85
N ARG A 10 -19.04 -1.95 3.77
CA ARG A 10 -19.35 -2.57 2.47
C ARG A 10 -18.10 -3.25 1.91
N THR A 11 -18.22 -4.53 1.56
CA THR A 11 -17.13 -5.32 0.97
C THR A 11 -16.92 -4.92 -0.50
N GLU A 12 -15.69 -4.87 -0.94
CA GLU A 12 -15.32 -4.67 -2.34
C GLU A 12 -15.53 -5.98 -3.13
N LEU A 13 -15.82 -5.88 -4.42
CA LEU A 13 -15.98 -7.07 -5.26
C LEU A 13 -14.67 -7.85 -5.35
N ILE A 14 -13.56 -7.13 -5.39
CA ILE A 14 -12.22 -7.73 -5.47
C ILE A 14 -11.87 -8.63 -4.28
N ASP A 15 -12.53 -8.42 -3.13
CA ASP A 15 -12.38 -9.26 -1.93
C ASP A 15 -13.21 -10.56 -2.00
N GLN A 16 -14.04 -10.75 -3.03
CA GLN A 16 -14.90 -11.90 -3.16
C GLN A 16 -14.17 -13.08 -3.80
N PRO A 17 -14.49 -14.33 -3.43
CA PRO A 17 -13.91 -15.51 -4.06
C PRO A 17 -14.43 -15.68 -5.50
N GLY A 18 -13.64 -16.35 -6.33
CA GLY A 18 -14.07 -16.79 -7.65
C GLY A 18 -13.92 -15.76 -8.78
N ILE A 19 -13.30 -14.62 -8.55
CA ILE A 19 -13.03 -13.65 -9.62
C ILE A 19 -11.96 -14.22 -10.57
N PRO A 20 -12.25 -14.27 -11.90
CA PRO A 20 -11.28 -14.72 -12.90
C PRO A 20 -10.02 -13.84 -12.89
N PHE A 21 -8.85 -14.46 -13.08
CA PHE A 21 -7.60 -13.70 -13.05
C PHE A 21 -7.50 -12.63 -14.16
N GLU A 22 -8.10 -12.86 -15.32
CA GLU A 22 -8.10 -11.84 -16.39
C GLU A 22 -8.81 -10.55 -15.94
N ASP A 23 -9.89 -10.64 -15.14
CA ASP A 23 -10.56 -9.47 -14.57
C ASP A 23 -9.67 -8.77 -13.51
N TRP A 24 -8.97 -9.56 -12.68
CA TRP A 24 -7.93 -9.05 -11.77
C TRP A 24 -6.84 -8.31 -12.51
N LYS A 25 -6.36 -8.86 -13.59
CA LYS A 25 -5.28 -8.28 -14.40
C LYS A 25 -5.68 -6.93 -14.98
N VAL A 26 -6.89 -6.81 -15.53
CA VAL A 26 -7.44 -5.52 -15.99
C VAL A 26 -7.51 -4.53 -14.82
N CYS A 27 -8.03 -4.96 -13.67
CA CYS A 27 -8.11 -4.14 -12.46
C CYS A 27 -6.72 -3.65 -12.02
N LEU A 28 -5.71 -4.54 -11.92
CA LEU A 28 -4.34 -4.18 -11.56
C LEU A 28 -3.74 -3.14 -12.52
N HIS A 29 -3.95 -3.30 -13.82
CA HIS A 29 -3.48 -2.32 -14.80
C HIS A 29 -4.13 -0.94 -14.62
N GLU A 30 -5.44 -0.90 -14.40
CA GLU A 30 -6.14 0.36 -14.19
C GLU A 30 -5.76 1.01 -12.86
N LEU A 31 -5.57 0.24 -11.78
CA LEU A 31 -5.07 0.75 -10.50
C LEU A 31 -3.66 1.32 -10.63
N ASN A 32 -2.78 0.66 -11.40
CA ASN A 32 -1.46 1.20 -11.70
C ASN A 32 -1.54 2.54 -12.45
N ASN A 33 -2.45 2.68 -13.42
CA ASN A 33 -2.68 3.94 -14.12
C ASN A 33 -3.17 5.03 -13.15
N VAL A 34 -4.15 4.73 -12.31
CA VAL A 34 -4.63 5.66 -11.27
C VAL A 34 -3.50 6.08 -10.34
N ASN A 35 -2.68 5.14 -9.86
CA ASN A 35 -1.53 5.43 -9.00
C ASN A 35 -0.47 6.28 -9.71
N THR A 36 -0.27 6.06 -10.99
CA THR A 36 0.68 6.83 -11.81
C THR A 36 0.19 8.27 -12.00
N TYR A 37 -1.03 8.45 -12.49
CA TYR A 37 -1.56 9.77 -12.85
C TYR A 37 -1.97 10.61 -11.63
N LEU A 38 -2.46 9.98 -10.56
CA LEU A 38 -2.85 10.67 -9.33
C LEU A 38 -1.74 10.67 -8.26
N GLY A 39 -0.51 10.30 -8.62
CA GLY A 39 0.66 10.44 -7.76
C GLY A 39 0.78 9.42 -6.62
N GLY A 40 0.03 8.33 -6.64
CA GLY A 40 0.09 7.28 -5.61
C GLY A 40 1.48 6.68 -5.45
N HIS A 41 2.17 6.41 -6.55
CA HIS A 41 3.56 5.93 -6.53
C HIS A 41 4.53 6.95 -5.93
N ASN A 42 4.32 8.26 -6.17
CA ASN A 42 5.17 9.30 -5.60
C ASN A 42 5.05 9.38 -4.07
N ILE A 43 3.85 9.12 -3.53
CA ILE A 43 3.62 9.05 -2.08
C ILE A 43 4.36 7.84 -1.49
N THR A 44 4.30 6.68 -2.15
CA THR A 44 5.06 5.49 -1.75
C THR A 44 6.58 5.76 -1.78
N ILE A 45 7.08 6.40 -2.83
CA ILE A 45 8.48 6.82 -2.94
C ILE A 45 8.86 7.80 -1.82
N GLU A 46 7.97 8.73 -1.46
CA GLU A 46 8.18 9.65 -0.34
C GLU A 46 8.32 8.90 0.99
N GLY A 47 7.45 7.92 1.25
CA GLY A 47 7.55 7.05 2.42
C GLY A 47 8.89 6.31 2.48
N VAL A 48 9.35 5.74 1.37
CA VAL A 48 10.68 5.10 1.29
C VAL A 48 11.79 6.10 1.54
N LYS A 49 11.75 7.29 0.90
CA LYS A 49 12.75 8.36 1.09
C LYS A 49 12.95 8.72 2.55
N TYR A 50 11.86 8.74 3.33
CA TYR A 50 11.92 9.11 4.73
C TYR A 50 12.85 8.20 5.56
N PHE A 51 12.96 6.92 5.20
CA PHE A 51 13.82 5.94 5.86
C PHE A 51 15.21 5.81 5.25
N LEU A 52 15.38 6.25 3.98
CA LEU A 52 16.67 6.23 3.28
C LEU A 52 17.47 7.51 3.60
N THR A 53 17.78 7.76 4.87
CA THR A 53 18.60 8.90 5.27
C THR A 53 20.02 8.82 4.73
N ALA A 54 20.68 9.99 4.61
CA ALA A 54 21.93 10.25 3.92
C ALA A 54 23.20 9.60 4.52
N ASP A 55 23.10 8.62 5.36
CA ASP A 55 24.27 7.93 5.92
C ASP A 55 24.80 6.90 4.90
N SER A 56 25.48 7.46 3.88
CA SER A 56 25.90 6.76 2.66
C SER A 56 27.31 6.17 2.75
N THR A 57 27.90 6.06 3.93
CA THR A 57 29.30 5.60 4.08
C THR A 57 29.46 4.07 4.07
N VAL A 58 28.37 3.32 4.18
CA VAL A 58 28.41 1.84 4.16
C VAL A 58 27.53 1.32 3.03
N GLN A 59 28.10 0.49 2.15
CA GLN A 59 27.36 -0.34 1.19
C GLN A 59 26.44 -1.32 1.93
N LYS A 60 25.33 -0.84 2.44
CA LYS A 60 24.36 -1.68 3.15
C LYS A 60 23.20 -2.01 2.22
N LYS A 61 22.91 -3.27 2.08
CA LYS A 61 21.68 -3.77 1.46
C LYS A 61 20.49 -3.32 2.33
N ILE A 62 19.48 -2.71 1.70
CA ILE A 62 18.25 -2.30 2.35
C ILE A 62 17.13 -3.19 1.84
N THR A 63 16.43 -3.85 2.76
CA THR A 63 15.30 -4.72 2.45
C THR A 63 13.99 -3.97 2.71
N ILE A 64 13.14 -3.90 1.69
CA ILE A 64 11.84 -3.22 1.72
C ILE A 64 10.75 -4.25 1.44
N CYS A 65 9.76 -4.36 2.35
CA CYS A 65 8.64 -5.29 2.21
C CYS A 65 7.34 -4.51 1.94
N GLU A 66 6.62 -4.88 0.87
CA GLU A 66 5.25 -4.45 0.60
C GLU A 66 4.27 -5.54 0.97
N VAL A 67 3.30 -5.21 1.83
CA VAL A 67 2.17 -6.06 2.20
C VAL A 67 0.96 -5.68 1.35
N GLY A 68 0.33 -6.66 0.69
CA GLY A 68 -0.69 -6.41 -0.32
C GLY A 68 -0.07 -5.87 -1.62
N CYS A 69 0.97 -6.55 -2.12
CA CYS A 69 1.76 -6.03 -3.25
C CYS A 69 1.06 -6.10 -4.61
N GLY A 70 -0.04 -6.85 -4.72
CA GLY A 70 -0.77 -7.03 -5.98
C GLY A 70 0.14 -7.39 -7.15
N GLY A 71 0.14 -6.58 -8.20
CA GLY A 71 0.99 -6.74 -9.38
C GLY A 71 2.44 -6.25 -9.24
N GLY A 72 2.86 -5.77 -8.06
CA GLY A 72 4.22 -5.28 -7.80
C GLY A 72 4.51 -3.88 -8.38
N ASP A 73 3.49 -3.10 -8.71
CA ASP A 73 3.66 -1.83 -9.41
C ASP A 73 4.38 -0.77 -8.58
N ASN A 74 4.11 -0.72 -7.27
CA ASN A 74 4.83 0.17 -6.36
C ASN A 74 6.30 -0.24 -6.22
N LEU A 75 6.59 -1.56 -6.14
CA LEU A 75 7.98 -2.05 -6.10
C LEU A 75 8.74 -1.63 -7.35
N LYS A 76 8.12 -1.74 -8.53
CA LYS A 76 8.69 -1.24 -9.81
C LYS A 76 8.93 0.26 -9.77
N ALA A 77 7.96 1.03 -9.27
CA ALA A 77 8.06 2.48 -9.19
C ALA A 77 9.21 2.92 -8.26
N VAL A 78 9.31 2.32 -7.08
CA VAL A 78 10.40 2.57 -6.12
C VAL A 78 11.75 2.17 -6.70
N ASN A 79 11.86 0.98 -7.32
CA ASN A 79 13.10 0.51 -7.95
C ASN A 79 13.56 1.45 -9.08
N ARG A 80 12.63 1.85 -9.95
CA ARG A 80 12.92 2.79 -11.06
C ARG A 80 13.37 4.15 -10.55
N TRP A 81 12.69 4.68 -9.54
CA TRP A 81 13.12 5.92 -8.91
C TRP A 81 14.51 5.77 -8.29
N TYR A 82 14.77 4.69 -7.54
CA TYR A 82 16.03 4.49 -6.84
C TYR A 82 17.21 4.37 -7.81
N LYS A 83 17.07 3.60 -8.89
CA LYS A 83 18.09 3.48 -9.94
C LYS A 83 18.54 4.83 -10.54
N ARG A 84 17.64 5.83 -10.52
CA ARG A 84 17.96 7.19 -11.01
C ARG A 84 18.69 8.07 -10.00
N THR A 85 18.81 7.64 -8.76
CA THR A 85 19.42 8.45 -7.69
C THR A 85 20.93 8.26 -7.53
N ASN A 86 21.54 7.38 -8.32
CA ASN A 86 22.98 7.03 -8.28
C ASN A 86 23.51 6.71 -6.87
N LYS A 87 22.67 6.14 -6.00
CA LYS A 87 23.08 5.76 -4.65
C LYS A 87 23.82 4.42 -4.67
N ASN A 88 24.86 4.30 -3.83
CA ASN A 88 25.71 3.10 -3.75
C ASN A 88 25.08 1.94 -2.97
N GLN A 89 23.88 2.09 -2.44
CA GLN A 89 23.19 1.05 -1.68
C GLN A 89 22.39 0.15 -2.63
N SER A 90 22.32 -1.14 -2.34
CA SER A 90 21.45 -2.06 -3.08
C SER A 90 20.10 -2.18 -2.39
N LEU A 91 19.01 -2.11 -3.16
CA LEU A 91 17.66 -2.43 -2.66
C LEU A 91 17.33 -3.89 -2.96
N GLN A 92 16.76 -4.55 -1.96
CA GLN A 92 16.05 -5.82 -2.12
C GLN A 92 14.60 -5.59 -1.74
N PHE A 93 13.70 -6.19 -2.51
CA PHE A 93 12.27 -6.09 -2.26
C PHE A 93 11.68 -7.44 -1.85
N ILE A 94 10.65 -7.39 -1.00
CA ILE A 94 9.77 -8.50 -0.68
C ILE A 94 8.36 -8.03 -0.97
N GLY A 95 7.64 -8.74 -1.84
CA GLY A 95 6.21 -8.51 -2.08
C GLY A 95 5.42 -9.65 -1.43
N VAL A 96 4.47 -9.31 -0.56
CA VAL A 96 3.57 -10.27 0.09
C VAL A 96 2.16 -10.02 -0.39
N ASP A 97 1.49 -11.05 -0.87
CA ASP A 97 0.08 -11.00 -1.23
C ASP A 97 -0.58 -12.36 -0.95
N ILE A 98 -1.85 -12.35 -0.56
CA ILE A 98 -2.59 -13.59 -0.30
C ILE A 98 -3.04 -14.28 -1.59
N ASN A 99 -3.12 -13.54 -2.69
CA ASN A 99 -3.58 -14.04 -3.97
C ASN A 99 -2.39 -14.61 -4.79
N GLN A 100 -2.39 -15.93 -5.01
CA GLN A 100 -1.35 -16.61 -5.78
C GLN A 100 -1.24 -16.05 -7.21
N ALA A 101 -2.35 -15.77 -7.87
CA ALA A 101 -2.32 -15.26 -9.24
C ALA A 101 -1.70 -13.84 -9.33
N CYS A 102 -1.91 -13.00 -8.30
CA CYS A 102 -1.27 -11.69 -8.19
C CYS A 102 0.25 -11.85 -7.99
N THR A 103 0.69 -12.72 -7.09
CA THR A 103 2.13 -12.94 -6.87
C THR A 103 2.82 -13.54 -8.09
N ASP A 104 2.17 -14.45 -8.83
CA ASP A 104 2.71 -15.01 -10.07
C ASP A 104 2.79 -13.97 -11.18
N PHE A 105 1.79 -13.10 -11.27
CA PHE A 105 1.83 -11.95 -12.18
C PHE A 105 2.93 -10.97 -11.81
N ALA A 106 3.08 -10.66 -10.52
CA ALA A 106 4.13 -9.77 -10.02
C ALA A 106 5.54 -10.32 -10.32
N LYS A 107 5.79 -11.63 -10.12
CA LYS A 107 7.04 -12.29 -10.49
C LYS A 107 7.40 -12.08 -11.98
N LYS A 108 6.40 -12.22 -12.85
CA LYS A 108 6.59 -12.04 -14.31
C LYS A 108 6.81 -10.58 -14.69
N SER A 109 6.06 -9.66 -14.07
CA SER A 109 6.08 -8.23 -14.41
C SER A 109 7.23 -7.45 -13.78
N CYS A 110 7.89 -8.00 -12.76
CA CYS A 110 8.99 -7.39 -12.01
C CYS A 110 10.32 -8.12 -12.24
N ASN A 111 10.54 -8.72 -13.40
CA ASN A 111 11.75 -9.50 -13.73
C ASN A 111 13.06 -8.70 -13.66
N ASP A 112 12.99 -7.36 -13.76
CA ASP A 112 14.12 -6.42 -13.65
C ASP A 112 14.30 -5.85 -12.23
N VAL A 113 13.47 -6.30 -11.27
CA VAL A 113 13.49 -5.88 -9.86
C VAL A 113 14.07 -7.01 -9.01
N ASN A 114 15.05 -6.69 -8.16
CA ASN A 114 15.55 -7.65 -7.18
C ASN A 114 14.49 -7.87 -6.09
N ALA A 115 13.51 -8.72 -6.37
CA ALA A 115 12.33 -8.94 -5.53
C ALA A 115 12.05 -10.43 -5.29
N LEU A 116 11.67 -10.75 -4.05
CA LEU A 116 11.06 -12.03 -3.66
C LEU A 116 9.55 -11.82 -3.50
N PHE A 117 8.74 -12.63 -4.15
CA PHE A 117 7.28 -12.62 -3.99
C PHE A 117 6.80 -13.84 -3.21
N ILE A 118 6.04 -13.60 -2.14
CA ILE A 118 5.54 -14.61 -1.21
C ILE A 118 4.01 -14.59 -1.28
N CYS A 119 3.40 -15.71 -1.66
CA CYS A 119 1.96 -15.90 -1.54
C CYS A 119 1.64 -16.39 -0.13
N SER A 120 1.13 -15.49 0.72
CA SER A 120 0.80 -15.80 2.11
C SER A 120 -0.07 -14.70 2.72
N ASP A 121 -0.83 -15.04 3.75
CA ASP A 121 -1.28 -14.02 4.69
C ASP A 121 -0.05 -13.37 5.34
N TYR A 122 -0.03 -12.04 5.43
CA TYR A 122 1.12 -11.32 6.00
C TYR A 122 1.43 -11.75 7.43
N ARG A 123 0.41 -12.18 8.20
CA ARG A 123 0.55 -12.65 9.58
C ARG A 123 1.38 -13.92 9.71
N ASP A 124 1.39 -14.74 8.68
CA ASP A 124 2.08 -16.03 8.64
C ASP A 124 3.49 -15.92 8.05
N VAL A 125 3.84 -14.76 7.49
CA VAL A 125 5.18 -14.53 6.92
C VAL A 125 6.22 -14.51 8.01
N LYS A 126 7.22 -15.38 7.86
CA LYS A 126 8.41 -15.43 8.72
C LYS A 126 9.60 -14.88 7.94
N PHE A 127 10.19 -13.82 8.44
CA PHE A 127 11.42 -13.27 7.88
C PHE A 127 12.63 -13.89 8.56
N ASN A 128 13.62 -14.35 7.78
CA ASN A 128 14.92 -14.75 8.33
C ASN A 128 15.61 -13.55 8.99
N ASP A 129 15.64 -12.42 8.25
CA ASP A 129 16.05 -11.12 8.76
C ASP A 129 14.89 -10.15 8.60
N ARG A 130 14.63 -9.34 9.63
CA ARG A 130 13.57 -8.32 9.56
C ARG A 130 13.85 -7.36 8.42
N PRO A 131 12.89 -7.09 7.50
CA PRO A 131 13.06 -6.02 6.52
C PRO A 131 13.29 -4.68 7.22
N ASP A 132 14.13 -3.83 6.60
CA ASP A 132 14.39 -2.49 7.14
C ASP A 132 13.10 -1.67 7.17
N ILE A 133 12.30 -1.76 6.11
CA ILE A 133 11.07 -0.99 5.93
C ILE A 133 9.95 -1.95 5.57
N ILE A 134 8.81 -1.83 6.23
CA ILE A 134 7.56 -2.47 5.80
C ILE A 134 6.60 -1.37 5.36
N TYR A 135 5.85 -1.59 4.29
CA TYR A 135 4.77 -0.68 3.91
C TYR A 135 3.60 -1.41 3.28
N ASN A 136 2.49 -0.70 3.18
CA ASN A 136 1.39 -1.06 2.29
C ASN A 136 0.85 0.20 1.59
N SER A 137 0.21 -0.03 0.45
CA SER A 137 -0.40 1.03 -0.34
C SER A 137 -1.75 0.59 -0.86
N LEU A 138 -2.81 1.36 -0.57
CA LEU A 138 -4.19 1.02 -0.92
C LEU A 138 -4.60 -0.37 -0.42
N PHE A 139 -4.31 -0.66 0.83
CA PHE A 139 -4.51 -1.97 1.43
C PHE A 139 -5.28 -1.92 2.76
N CYS A 140 -4.99 -0.94 3.61
CA CYS A 140 -5.60 -0.86 4.95
C CYS A 140 -7.11 -0.70 4.93
N HIS A 141 -7.67 -0.06 3.91
CA HIS A 141 -9.11 0.14 3.83
C HIS A 141 -9.92 -1.16 3.67
N HIS A 142 -9.31 -2.29 3.27
CA HIS A 142 -9.96 -3.60 3.23
C HIS A 142 -10.23 -4.23 4.62
N PHE A 143 -9.64 -3.70 5.68
CA PHE A 143 -9.67 -4.31 7.01
C PHE A 143 -10.58 -3.58 8.00
N THR A 144 -11.10 -4.32 8.98
CA THR A 144 -11.80 -3.75 10.15
C THR A 144 -10.81 -3.03 11.08
N ASN A 145 -11.32 -2.21 11.99
CA ASN A 145 -10.45 -1.49 12.93
C ASN A 145 -9.62 -2.44 13.81
N ASN A 146 -10.20 -3.54 14.28
CA ASN A 146 -9.47 -4.52 15.09
C ASN A 146 -8.32 -5.17 14.30
N GLN A 147 -8.59 -5.58 13.06
CA GLN A 147 -7.57 -6.13 12.18
C GLN A 147 -6.47 -5.11 11.87
N LEU A 148 -6.81 -3.82 11.73
CA LEU A 148 -5.83 -2.75 11.52
C LEU A 148 -4.93 -2.55 12.73
N ILE A 149 -5.47 -2.60 13.94
CA ILE A 149 -4.67 -2.51 15.18
C ILE A 149 -3.66 -3.66 15.24
N GLU A 150 -4.10 -4.88 14.91
CA GLU A 150 -3.21 -6.05 14.84
C GLU A 150 -2.14 -5.88 13.75
N MET A 151 -2.52 -5.39 12.56
CA MET A 151 -1.61 -5.11 11.45
C MET A 151 -0.55 -4.07 11.84
N LEU A 152 -0.94 -2.98 12.47
CA LEU A 152 -0.03 -1.93 12.92
C LEU A 152 1.00 -2.47 13.94
N ARG A 153 0.55 -3.30 14.88
CA ARG A 153 1.43 -3.99 15.83
C ARG A 153 2.38 -4.95 15.14
N TRP A 154 1.87 -5.71 14.17
CA TRP A 154 2.66 -6.64 13.36
C TRP A 154 3.73 -5.89 12.55
N MET A 155 3.36 -4.80 11.87
CA MET A 155 4.31 -3.99 11.10
C MET A 155 5.40 -3.40 12.00
N LYS A 156 5.02 -2.85 13.17
CA LYS A 156 5.97 -2.30 14.16
C LYS A 156 6.96 -3.37 14.64
N LYS A 157 6.48 -4.57 14.95
CA LYS A 157 7.30 -5.70 15.42
C LYS A 157 8.28 -6.19 14.37
N ASN A 158 7.87 -6.27 13.13
CA ASN A 158 8.62 -6.94 12.07
C ASN A 158 9.52 -6.02 11.24
N ALA A 159 9.29 -4.71 11.22
CA ALA A 159 10.17 -3.76 10.56
C ALA A 159 11.38 -3.43 11.45
N ALA A 160 12.57 -3.36 10.87
CA ALA A 160 13.77 -2.98 11.63
C ALA A 160 13.84 -1.48 11.90
N LYS A 161 13.61 -0.64 10.87
CA LYS A 161 13.65 0.82 10.99
C LYS A 161 12.28 1.45 11.20
N GLY A 162 11.22 0.77 10.76
CA GLY A 162 9.85 1.23 10.86
C GLY A 162 9.01 0.93 9.62
N PHE A 163 7.84 1.52 9.57
CA PHE A 163 6.88 1.27 8.51
C PHE A 163 6.17 2.53 8.06
N PHE A 164 5.54 2.47 6.89
CA PHE A 164 4.61 3.51 6.44
C PHE A 164 3.40 2.93 5.72
N ILE A 165 2.34 3.72 5.67
CA ILE A 165 1.08 3.39 5.01
C ILE A 165 0.73 4.53 4.06
N ASN A 166 0.34 4.20 2.84
CA ASN A 166 -0.22 5.11 1.85
C ASN A 166 -1.67 4.67 1.55
N ASP A 167 -2.66 5.36 2.12
CA ASP A 167 -4.05 4.95 1.93
C ASP A 167 -5.01 6.13 1.76
N LEU A 168 -6.24 5.83 1.35
CA LEU A 168 -7.25 6.78 0.91
C LEU A 168 -7.82 7.62 2.05
N GLN A 169 -8.06 8.89 1.75
CA GLN A 169 -8.89 9.75 2.56
C GLN A 169 -10.37 9.54 2.20
N ARG A 170 -11.21 9.31 3.20
CA ARG A 170 -12.67 9.34 3.05
C ARG A 170 -13.15 10.79 2.90
N HIS A 171 -13.44 11.18 1.65
CA HIS A 171 -13.82 12.55 1.33
C HIS A 171 -14.88 12.58 0.21
N PRO A 172 -15.94 13.42 0.30
CA PRO A 172 -16.99 13.50 -0.72
C PRO A 172 -16.44 13.77 -2.13
N ILE A 173 -15.54 14.74 -2.27
CA ILE A 173 -14.94 15.07 -3.57
C ILE A 173 -14.20 13.86 -4.14
N ALA A 174 -13.39 13.15 -3.33
CA ALA A 174 -12.71 11.95 -3.78
C ALA A 174 -13.68 10.87 -4.27
N TYR A 175 -14.78 10.66 -3.52
CA TYR A 175 -15.83 9.70 -3.87
C TYR A 175 -16.48 10.02 -5.21
N TYR A 176 -16.98 11.24 -5.38
CA TYR A 176 -17.65 11.61 -6.62
C TYR A 176 -16.69 11.70 -7.79
N SER A 177 -15.46 12.18 -7.58
CA SER A 177 -14.43 12.20 -8.63
C SER A 177 -14.12 10.80 -9.13
N ILE A 178 -13.81 9.84 -8.24
CA ILE A 178 -13.48 8.47 -8.67
C ILE A 178 -14.69 7.79 -9.32
N LYS A 179 -15.89 7.98 -8.79
CA LYS A 179 -17.14 7.45 -9.35
C LYS A 179 -17.37 7.90 -10.80
N TRP A 180 -17.12 9.17 -11.11
CA TRP A 180 -17.26 9.68 -12.46
C TRP A 180 -16.12 9.27 -13.37
N LEU A 181 -14.88 9.33 -12.89
CA LEU A 181 -13.70 8.94 -13.65
C LEU A 181 -13.76 7.46 -14.04
N THR A 182 -14.10 6.58 -13.08
CA THR A 182 -14.18 5.14 -13.38
C THR A 182 -15.35 4.82 -14.31
N LYS A 183 -16.49 5.51 -14.17
CA LYS A 183 -17.64 5.34 -15.07
C LYS A 183 -17.28 5.69 -16.52
N LEU A 184 -16.47 6.74 -16.73
CA LEU A 184 -16.13 7.25 -18.06
C LEU A 184 -14.93 6.53 -18.70
N PHE A 185 -13.92 6.15 -17.91
CA PHE A 185 -12.62 5.73 -18.43
C PHE A 185 -12.23 4.29 -18.07
N SER A 186 -12.87 3.67 -17.08
CA SER A 186 -12.53 2.30 -16.72
C SER A 186 -13.24 1.29 -17.64
N HIS A 187 -12.55 0.21 -17.98
CA HIS A 187 -13.12 -0.96 -18.61
C HIS A 187 -13.44 -2.07 -17.59
N SER A 188 -12.79 -2.01 -16.42
CA SER A 188 -13.00 -2.97 -15.33
C SER A 188 -14.30 -2.70 -14.58
N TYR A 189 -15.18 -3.69 -14.50
CA TYR A 189 -16.35 -3.62 -13.63
C TYR A 189 -15.97 -3.58 -12.14
N LEU A 190 -14.83 -4.23 -11.79
CA LEU A 190 -14.27 -4.19 -10.44
C LEU A 190 -13.92 -2.75 -10.07
N VAL A 191 -13.11 -2.06 -10.88
CA VAL A 191 -12.71 -0.68 -10.60
C VAL A 191 -13.90 0.28 -10.55
N LYS A 192 -14.92 0.08 -11.40
CA LYS A 192 -16.15 0.89 -11.40
C LYS A 192 -16.95 0.74 -10.10
N ASN A 193 -17.03 -0.47 -9.57
CA ASN A 193 -17.73 -0.74 -8.32
C ASN A 193 -16.87 -0.38 -7.10
N ASP A 194 -15.61 -0.83 -7.09
CA ASP A 194 -14.76 -0.81 -5.91
C ASP A 194 -14.14 0.57 -5.66
N GLY A 195 -13.81 1.33 -6.70
CA GLY A 195 -13.21 2.65 -6.53
C GLY A 195 -14.00 3.58 -5.59
N PRO A 196 -15.32 3.79 -5.77
CA PRO A 196 -16.14 4.54 -4.82
C PRO A 196 -16.25 3.87 -3.43
N VAL A 197 -16.31 2.53 -3.37
CA VAL A 197 -16.39 1.78 -2.11
C VAL A 197 -15.10 1.95 -1.31
N SER A 198 -13.93 1.82 -1.94
CA SER A 198 -12.62 2.03 -1.31
C SER A 198 -12.51 3.41 -0.68
N VAL A 199 -13.00 4.48 -1.35
CA VAL A 199 -13.03 5.82 -0.77
C VAL A 199 -13.92 5.89 0.48
N LEU A 200 -15.09 5.24 0.49
CA LEU A 200 -15.95 5.18 1.67
C LEU A 200 -15.35 4.36 2.82
N ARG A 201 -14.51 3.39 2.51
CA ARG A 201 -13.73 2.58 3.48
C ARG A 201 -12.45 3.28 3.93
N GLY A 202 -12.02 4.33 3.22
CA GLY A 202 -10.87 5.15 3.56
C GLY A 202 -11.00 5.85 4.92
N PHE A 203 -10.04 6.66 5.26
CA PHE A 203 -9.84 7.17 6.62
C PHE A 203 -10.02 8.68 6.72
N HIS A 204 -10.37 9.15 7.90
CA HIS A 204 -10.07 10.51 8.35
C HIS A 204 -8.79 10.52 9.19
N LYS A 205 -8.16 11.69 9.35
CA LYS A 205 -6.98 11.81 10.21
C LYS A 205 -7.24 11.30 11.63
N LYS A 206 -8.43 11.56 12.19
CA LYS A 206 -8.83 11.09 13.51
C LYS A 206 -8.88 9.57 13.63
N ASP A 207 -9.27 8.88 12.54
CA ASP A 207 -9.33 7.42 12.51
C ASP A 207 -7.91 6.85 12.65
N TRP A 208 -6.93 7.42 11.93
CA TRP A 208 -5.51 7.03 12.06
C TRP A 208 -4.96 7.28 13.46
N VAL A 209 -5.25 8.45 14.05
CA VAL A 209 -4.83 8.78 15.42
C VAL A 209 -5.36 7.76 16.41
N GLN A 210 -6.64 7.41 16.32
CA GLN A 210 -7.27 6.42 17.19
C GLN A 210 -6.62 5.04 17.01
N LEU A 211 -6.50 4.53 15.76
CA LEU A 211 -5.92 3.21 15.45
C LEU A 211 -4.47 3.09 15.95
N LEU A 212 -3.65 4.13 15.74
CA LEU A 212 -2.26 4.15 16.20
C LEU A 212 -2.16 4.12 17.73
N ASN A 213 -3.00 4.92 18.41
CA ASN A 213 -3.04 4.94 19.88
C ASN A 213 -3.48 3.58 20.46
N GLU A 214 -4.52 2.96 19.88
CA GLU A 214 -4.99 1.63 20.30
C GLU A 214 -3.98 0.52 19.97
N ALA A 215 -3.14 0.72 18.95
CA ALA A 215 -1.99 -0.15 18.66
C ALA A 215 -0.80 0.06 19.62
N GLY A 216 -0.83 1.08 20.49
CA GLY A 216 0.28 1.45 21.37
C GLY A 216 1.44 2.15 20.63
N ILE A 217 1.12 2.90 19.57
CA ILE A 217 2.08 3.64 18.76
C ILE A 217 1.87 5.13 19.02
N THR A 218 2.85 5.78 19.62
CA THR A 218 2.81 7.20 20.00
C THR A 218 3.70 8.09 19.14
N ASN A 219 4.76 7.51 18.55
CA ASN A 219 5.69 8.24 17.68
C ASN A 219 5.33 7.97 16.21
N TYR A 220 4.56 8.88 15.63
CA TYR A 220 4.13 8.79 14.22
C TYR A 220 3.98 10.16 13.59
N ILE A 221 3.98 10.18 12.24
CA ILE A 221 3.71 11.35 11.43
C ILE A 221 2.55 10.99 10.49
N ILE A 222 1.58 11.91 10.34
CA ILE A 222 0.47 11.76 9.39
C ILE A 222 0.47 12.97 8.47
N HIS A 223 0.79 12.75 7.20
CA HIS A 223 0.73 13.74 6.15
C HIS A 223 -0.46 13.50 5.24
N TRP A 224 -1.21 14.55 4.96
CA TRP A 224 -2.13 14.55 3.84
C TRP A 224 -1.36 14.74 2.52
N ARG A 225 -1.75 13.99 1.50
CA ARG A 225 -1.16 14.06 0.16
C ARG A 225 -2.23 14.12 -0.91
N TRP A 226 -1.91 14.76 -2.01
CA TRP A 226 -2.69 14.73 -3.24
C TRP A 226 -2.67 13.28 -3.80
N ALA A 227 -3.72 12.68 -4.35
CA ALA A 227 -5.12 13.12 -4.39
C ALA A 227 -5.90 12.38 -3.31
N PHE A 228 -6.23 13.07 -2.24
CA PHE A 228 -7.01 12.54 -1.11
C PHE A 228 -6.40 11.27 -0.51
N ARG A 229 -5.14 11.35 -0.05
CA ARG A 229 -4.45 10.24 0.61
C ARG A 229 -3.79 10.69 1.91
N TYR A 230 -3.56 9.71 2.77
CA TYR A 230 -2.70 9.88 3.94
C TYR A 230 -1.43 9.04 3.76
N LEU A 231 -0.30 9.67 4.05
CA LEU A 231 0.97 9.01 4.29
C LEU A 231 1.18 8.99 5.81
N VAL A 232 1.08 7.81 6.40
CA VAL A 232 1.31 7.56 7.82
C VAL A 232 2.68 6.92 7.97
N ILE A 233 3.56 7.52 8.78
CA ILE A 233 4.94 7.05 8.97
C ILE A 233 5.15 6.77 10.45
N VAL A 234 5.72 5.60 10.75
CA VAL A 234 6.09 5.18 12.11
C VAL A 234 7.54 4.73 12.10
N LYS A 235 8.39 5.37 12.90
CA LYS A 235 9.76 4.91 13.14
C LYS A 235 9.81 3.97 14.33
N ASN A 236 10.61 2.92 14.21
CA ASN A 236 11.06 2.15 15.36
C ASN A 236 12.26 2.87 15.99
N GLU A 237 12.31 2.81 17.31
CA GLU A 237 13.45 3.30 18.10
C GLU A 237 14.63 2.33 18.01
#